data_1a38c693901c09d00a3e04660160ca54
#
_entry.id   1a38c693901c09d00a3e04660160ca54
#
_cell.length_a   1.000
_cell.length_b   1.000
_cell.length_c   1.000
_cell.angle_alpha   90.00
_cell.angle_beta   90.00
_cell.angle_gamma   90.00
#
_symmetry.space_group_name_H-M   'P 1'
#
loop_
_entity.id
_entity.type
_entity.pdbx_description
1 polymer ?
#
loop_
_entity_poly.entity_id
_entity_poly.type
_entity_poly.pdbx_seq_one_letter_code
_entity_poly.pdbx_strand_id
1 'polypeptide(L)'
;MLANLQHVAHDLAEAVHRAGGRAFLVGGSVRDKLLGLTPKDADMEVFGLDGEVVESLVSEFGSVHLIGKQFAVLHVSTPHGALEVSLPRRESKTGPGHKGFLVDADPHMKPAEAARRRDFTVNAMMEDPLTGEVIDPFEGKKDLERGCLRHVSDAFSEDPLRVLRASRFAARFGWSLARETSALCRTLDLSELPRERLESEWKDILLHGRFPGRGLLAMEQTGALAFFPELAALRNVPQDPVWHPEGDVLHHTALCLDAAVSLREEMADPWAEMLAILCHDLGKAVETNFERARWRSAAHDTSGVSLTRSLLARITAQEELVVKVGALVREHLRPSQLWFVKDDVSDSAIRRLAIRVDIPALIRVAWADAAGRTMPHPKDWEVGQWLLSRAADLGVKDSAPQPFLRGKDALELGMKPGKKIGVLLEQAFELQLDGKLENRDAALQWLSGRFPGGPG
;
A
#
# COMPACT_ATOMS: atom_id res chain seq x y z
N MET A 1 -10.13 -15.07 -21.57
CA MET A 1 -8.80 -15.43 -21.02
C MET A 1 -8.91 -16.40 -19.85
N LEU A 2 -9.68 -16.12 -18.79
CA LEU A 2 -9.77 -16.95 -17.57
C LEU A 2 -10.56 -18.26 -17.75
N ALA A 3 -11.64 -18.28 -18.57
CA ALA A 3 -12.31 -19.54 -18.92
C ALA A 3 -11.36 -20.56 -19.58
N ASN A 4 -10.34 -20.05 -20.26
CA ASN A 4 -9.31 -20.88 -20.92
C ASN A 4 -8.27 -21.41 -19.91
N LEU A 5 -7.95 -20.68 -18.82
CA LEU A 5 -7.00 -21.14 -17.79
C LEU A 5 -7.61 -22.29 -16.96
N GLN A 6 -8.90 -22.21 -16.66
CA GLN A 6 -9.63 -23.33 -16.02
C GLN A 6 -9.68 -24.58 -16.91
N HIS A 7 -9.76 -24.39 -18.24
CA HIS A 7 -9.67 -25.49 -19.21
C HIS A 7 -8.29 -26.14 -19.17
N VAL A 8 -7.23 -25.34 -19.17
CA VAL A 8 -5.85 -25.85 -19.04
C VAL A 8 -5.65 -26.61 -17.72
N ALA A 9 -6.19 -26.11 -16.63
CA ALA A 9 -6.14 -26.79 -15.33
C ALA A 9 -6.90 -28.14 -15.36
N HIS A 10 -8.03 -28.19 -16.06
CA HIS A 10 -8.80 -29.41 -16.26
C HIS A 10 -8.02 -30.44 -17.12
N ASP A 11 -7.49 -29.99 -18.27
CA ASP A 11 -6.73 -30.85 -19.19
C ASP A 11 -5.45 -31.41 -18.52
N LEU A 12 -4.76 -30.57 -17.69
CA LEU A 12 -3.64 -31.01 -16.90
C LEU A 12 -4.06 -32.03 -15.84
N ALA A 13 -5.21 -31.83 -15.18
CA ALA A 13 -5.74 -32.79 -14.21
C ALA A 13 -6.08 -34.14 -14.88
N GLU A 14 -6.60 -34.13 -16.12
CA GLU A 14 -6.80 -35.36 -16.90
C GLU A 14 -5.48 -36.06 -17.25
N ALA A 15 -4.44 -35.30 -17.65
CA ALA A 15 -3.12 -35.89 -17.92
C ALA A 15 -2.51 -36.52 -16.69
N VAL A 16 -2.57 -35.85 -15.55
CA VAL A 16 -2.14 -36.36 -14.24
C VAL A 16 -2.92 -37.61 -13.86
N HIS A 17 -4.24 -37.62 -14.05
CA HIS A 17 -5.10 -38.80 -13.76
C HIS A 17 -4.73 -40.01 -14.61
N ARG A 18 -4.50 -39.80 -15.91
CA ARG A 18 -4.04 -40.86 -16.81
C ARG A 18 -2.68 -41.46 -16.41
N ALA A 19 -1.81 -40.63 -15.82
CA ALA A 19 -0.52 -41.08 -15.28
C ALA A 19 -0.63 -41.77 -13.90
N GLY A 20 -1.84 -41.87 -13.32
CA GLY A 20 -2.08 -42.55 -12.03
C GLY A 20 -2.05 -41.62 -10.81
N GLY A 21 -1.94 -40.32 -11.01
CA GLY A 21 -1.97 -39.29 -9.96
C GLY A 21 -3.34 -38.61 -9.81
N ARG A 22 -3.40 -37.60 -8.94
CA ARG A 22 -4.53 -36.66 -8.78
C ARG A 22 -4.02 -35.23 -8.68
N ALA A 23 -4.66 -34.30 -9.39
CA ALA A 23 -4.36 -32.89 -9.31
C ALA A 23 -5.56 -32.12 -8.75
N PHE A 24 -5.29 -31.16 -7.87
CA PHE A 24 -6.31 -30.33 -7.26
C PHE A 24 -5.97 -28.86 -7.49
N LEU A 25 -6.99 -28.04 -7.79
CA LEU A 25 -6.92 -26.61 -7.59
C LEU A 25 -6.87 -26.33 -6.09
N VAL A 26 -6.06 -25.33 -5.68
CA VAL A 26 -5.78 -25.09 -4.26
C VAL A 26 -5.73 -23.60 -3.94
N GLY A 27 -5.87 -23.27 -2.66
CA GLY A 27 -5.59 -21.94 -2.16
C GLY A 27 -6.60 -20.86 -2.56
N GLY A 28 -6.08 -19.73 -3.02
CA GLY A 28 -6.88 -18.57 -3.38
C GLY A 28 -7.87 -18.78 -4.52
N SER A 29 -7.52 -19.62 -5.48
CA SER A 29 -8.37 -19.94 -6.62
C SER A 29 -9.68 -20.62 -6.22
N VAL A 30 -9.62 -21.57 -5.30
CA VAL A 30 -10.82 -22.28 -4.77
C VAL A 30 -11.67 -21.33 -3.93
N ARG A 31 -11.05 -20.55 -3.04
CA ARG A 31 -11.75 -19.56 -2.23
C ARG A 31 -12.48 -18.53 -3.10
N ASP A 32 -11.77 -17.93 -4.07
CA ASP A 32 -12.33 -16.86 -4.90
C ASP A 32 -13.48 -17.41 -5.78
N LYS A 33 -13.36 -18.62 -6.30
CA LYS A 33 -14.45 -19.31 -7.02
C LYS A 33 -15.69 -19.53 -6.14
N LEU A 34 -15.50 -19.99 -4.90
CA LEU A 34 -16.63 -20.18 -3.96
C LEU A 34 -17.30 -18.87 -3.55
N LEU A 35 -16.58 -17.76 -3.63
CA LEU A 35 -17.12 -16.39 -3.45
C LEU A 35 -17.80 -15.83 -4.70
N GLY A 36 -17.82 -16.56 -5.81
CA GLY A 36 -18.31 -16.06 -7.11
C GLY A 36 -17.39 -15.01 -7.75
N LEU A 37 -16.15 -14.92 -7.27
CA LEU A 37 -15.12 -14.05 -7.85
C LEU A 37 -14.35 -14.80 -8.94
N THR A 38 -13.81 -14.06 -9.89
CA THR A 38 -12.92 -14.63 -10.90
C THR A 38 -11.51 -14.78 -10.34
N PRO A 39 -10.96 -16.00 -10.21
CA PRO A 39 -9.59 -16.20 -9.74
C PRO A 39 -8.59 -15.54 -10.69
N LYS A 40 -7.57 -14.88 -10.16
CA LYS A 40 -6.50 -14.26 -10.97
C LYS A 40 -5.49 -15.29 -11.47
N ASP A 41 -5.17 -16.27 -10.65
CA ASP A 41 -4.16 -17.29 -10.85
C ASP A 41 -4.80 -18.67 -10.61
N ALA A 42 -4.17 -19.72 -11.12
CA ALA A 42 -4.57 -21.10 -10.84
C ALA A 42 -3.37 -21.84 -10.23
N ASP A 43 -3.49 -22.13 -8.93
CA ASP A 43 -2.53 -22.93 -8.20
C ASP A 43 -3.03 -24.36 -8.18
N MET A 44 -2.16 -25.31 -8.57
CA MET A 44 -2.46 -26.74 -8.54
C MET A 44 -1.46 -27.48 -7.65
N GLU A 45 -1.95 -28.50 -6.97
CA GLU A 45 -1.13 -29.42 -6.18
C GLU A 45 -1.35 -30.84 -6.70
N VAL A 46 -0.25 -31.56 -7.08
CA VAL A 46 -0.29 -32.86 -7.72
C VAL A 46 0.16 -33.94 -6.73
N PHE A 47 -0.66 -34.95 -6.57
CA PHE A 47 -0.47 -36.06 -5.65
C PHE A 47 -0.27 -37.38 -6.41
N GLY A 48 0.54 -38.28 -5.86
CA GLY A 48 0.72 -39.66 -6.34
C GLY A 48 1.71 -39.80 -7.50
N LEU A 49 2.38 -38.70 -7.92
CA LEU A 49 3.40 -38.72 -8.98
C LEU A 49 4.69 -38.06 -8.51
N ASP A 50 5.82 -38.64 -8.92
CA ASP A 50 7.13 -38.02 -8.68
C ASP A 50 7.34 -36.73 -9.47
N GLY A 51 8.21 -35.86 -8.96
CA GLY A 51 8.44 -34.52 -9.52
C GLY A 51 8.89 -34.52 -10.98
N GLU A 52 9.72 -35.49 -11.40
CA GLU A 52 10.18 -35.61 -12.80
C GLU A 52 9.01 -35.96 -13.76
N VAL A 53 8.06 -36.76 -13.29
CA VAL A 53 6.87 -37.12 -14.07
C VAL A 53 5.97 -35.89 -14.17
N VAL A 54 5.78 -35.15 -13.07
CA VAL A 54 4.96 -33.92 -13.07
C VAL A 54 5.60 -32.86 -13.99
N GLU A 55 6.91 -32.64 -13.93
CA GLU A 55 7.63 -31.69 -14.80
C GLU A 55 7.47 -32.06 -16.28
N SER A 56 7.56 -33.35 -16.62
CA SER A 56 7.32 -33.83 -18.00
C SER A 56 5.89 -33.53 -18.46
N LEU A 57 4.87 -33.84 -17.63
CA LEU A 57 3.48 -33.60 -17.95
C LEU A 57 3.17 -32.10 -18.16
N VAL A 58 3.62 -31.22 -17.24
CA VAL A 58 3.32 -29.79 -17.32
C VAL A 58 4.03 -29.12 -18.51
N SER A 59 5.15 -29.68 -19.00
CA SER A 59 5.89 -29.16 -20.15
C SER A 59 5.10 -29.29 -21.48
N GLU A 60 4.09 -30.17 -21.53
CA GLU A 60 3.19 -30.28 -22.68
C GLU A 60 2.20 -29.11 -22.79
N PHE A 61 1.97 -28.38 -21.69
CA PHE A 61 1.00 -27.29 -21.61
C PHE A 61 1.62 -25.89 -21.75
N GLY A 62 2.95 -25.77 -21.64
CA GLY A 62 3.62 -24.48 -21.77
C GLY A 62 5.09 -24.49 -21.39
N SER A 63 5.68 -23.29 -21.34
CA SER A 63 7.06 -23.12 -20.92
C SER A 63 7.17 -23.25 -19.40
N VAL A 64 8.00 -24.17 -18.94
CA VAL A 64 8.19 -24.46 -17.50
C VAL A 64 9.41 -23.73 -16.96
N HIS A 65 9.22 -23.01 -15.85
CA HIS A 65 10.30 -22.38 -15.12
C HIS A 65 10.28 -22.87 -13.67
N LEU A 66 11.37 -23.44 -13.19
CA LEU A 66 11.53 -23.85 -11.79
C LEU A 66 11.72 -22.62 -10.91
N ILE A 67 10.75 -22.32 -10.06
CA ILE A 67 10.88 -21.29 -9.02
C ILE A 67 11.41 -21.94 -7.75
N GLY A 68 12.73 -21.81 -7.53
CA GLY A 68 13.41 -22.32 -6.34
C GLY A 68 13.58 -23.85 -6.36
N LYS A 69 14.79 -24.31 -6.59
CA LYS A 69 15.15 -25.76 -6.55
C LYS A 69 14.75 -26.47 -5.25
N GLN A 70 14.52 -25.73 -4.17
CA GLN A 70 14.12 -26.25 -2.86
C GLN A 70 12.60 -26.36 -2.66
N PHE A 71 11.78 -25.70 -3.48
CA PHE A 71 10.34 -25.56 -3.20
C PHE A 71 9.44 -26.46 -4.06
N ALA A 72 9.99 -27.19 -5.03
CA ALA A 72 9.22 -28.07 -5.92
C ALA A 72 7.97 -27.38 -6.53
N VAL A 73 8.10 -26.09 -6.92
CA VAL A 73 7.05 -25.33 -7.58
C VAL A 73 7.44 -25.07 -9.02
N LEU A 74 6.61 -25.51 -9.94
CA LEU A 74 6.75 -25.35 -11.37
C LEU A 74 5.83 -24.20 -11.81
N HIS A 75 6.41 -23.15 -12.35
CA HIS A 75 5.66 -22.07 -13.00
C HIS A 75 5.51 -22.38 -14.47
N VAL A 76 4.29 -22.59 -14.92
CA VAL A 76 3.96 -22.97 -16.29
C VAL A 76 3.31 -21.78 -17.00
N SER A 77 4.04 -21.18 -17.93
CA SER A 77 3.53 -20.10 -18.77
C SER A 77 2.77 -20.69 -19.96
N THR A 78 1.45 -20.49 -19.99
CA THR A 78 0.58 -20.96 -21.08
C THR A 78 0.09 -19.78 -21.92
N PRO A 79 -0.44 -20.00 -23.14
CA PRO A 79 -1.08 -18.95 -23.94
C PRO A 79 -2.29 -18.28 -23.25
N HIS A 80 -2.82 -18.92 -22.21
CA HIS A 80 -4.02 -18.50 -21.51
C HIS A 80 -3.76 -17.89 -20.13
N GLY A 81 -2.51 -17.87 -19.66
CA GLY A 81 -2.07 -17.38 -18.37
C GLY A 81 -1.05 -18.31 -17.73
N ALA A 82 -0.66 -17.99 -16.51
CA ALA A 82 0.29 -18.78 -15.75
C ALA A 82 -0.43 -19.75 -14.79
N LEU A 83 0.11 -20.96 -14.67
CA LEU A 83 -0.25 -21.95 -13.67
C LEU A 83 0.94 -22.14 -12.73
N GLU A 84 0.68 -22.23 -11.43
CA GLU A 84 1.66 -22.73 -10.48
C GLU A 84 1.30 -24.17 -10.10
N VAL A 85 2.21 -25.09 -10.41
CA VAL A 85 2.03 -26.53 -10.10
C VAL A 85 3.05 -26.93 -9.05
N SER A 86 2.57 -27.48 -7.94
CA SER A 86 3.40 -27.91 -6.83
C SER A 86 3.14 -29.36 -6.43
N LEU A 87 4.13 -29.96 -5.77
CA LEU A 87 3.96 -31.22 -5.05
C LEU A 87 3.60 -30.96 -3.58
N PRO A 88 2.85 -31.86 -2.94
CA PRO A 88 2.69 -31.86 -1.49
C PRO A 88 4.06 -31.96 -0.82
N ARG A 89 4.25 -31.19 0.26
CA ARG A 89 5.55 -31.12 0.91
C ARG A 89 5.43 -30.93 2.41
N ARG A 90 6.43 -31.41 3.13
CA ARG A 90 6.67 -31.10 4.53
C ARG A 90 7.70 -29.98 4.62
N GLU A 91 7.43 -29.00 5.44
CA GLU A 91 8.37 -27.93 5.74
C GLU A 91 8.84 -28.13 7.18
N SER A 92 10.14 -28.29 7.38
CA SER A 92 10.75 -28.44 8.71
C SER A 92 11.66 -27.25 8.96
N LYS A 93 11.40 -26.49 10.02
CA LYS A 93 12.24 -25.34 10.40
C LYS A 93 13.58 -25.84 10.93
N THR A 94 14.67 -25.51 10.25
CA THR A 94 16.05 -25.89 10.59
C THR A 94 16.90 -24.72 11.08
N GLY A 95 16.37 -23.48 11.05
CA GLY A 95 17.09 -22.27 11.47
C GLY A 95 16.20 -21.05 11.57
N PRO A 96 16.74 -19.92 12.05
CA PRO A 96 16.01 -18.65 12.10
C PRO A 96 15.76 -18.08 10.71
N GLY A 97 14.65 -17.31 10.58
CA GLY A 97 14.25 -16.62 9.35
C GLY A 97 13.64 -17.53 8.28
N HIS A 98 13.29 -16.92 7.14
CA HIS A 98 12.57 -17.58 6.03
C HIS A 98 13.45 -18.51 5.16
N LYS A 99 14.78 -18.49 5.33
CA LYS A 99 15.73 -19.39 4.62
C LYS A 99 16.05 -20.67 5.38
N GLY A 100 15.55 -20.81 6.60
CA GLY A 100 15.84 -21.94 7.49
C GLY A 100 14.81 -23.06 7.39
N PHE A 101 14.28 -23.38 6.20
CA PHE A 101 13.34 -24.48 6.02
C PHE A 101 13.98 -25.59 5.17
N LEU A 102 13.88 -26.81 5.66
CA LEU A 102 14.08 -28.01 4.85
C LEU A 102 12.70 -28.36 4.26
N VAL A 103 12.64 -28.41 2.95
CA VAL A 103 11.42 -28.75 2.20
C VAL A 103 11.62 -30.15 1.65
N ASP A 104 10.76 -31.07 2.06
CA ASP A 104 10.74 -32.46 1.60
C ASP A 104 9.42 -32.71 0.87
N ALA A 105 9.52 -32.95 -0.45
CA ALA A 105 8.34 -33.28 -1.26
C ALA A 105 7.90 -34.70 -0.99
N ASP A 106 6.63 -34.90 -0.63
CA ASP A 106 6.03 -36.21 -0.40
C ASP A 106 4.77 -36.33 -1.29
N PRO A 107 4.91 -36.85 -2.51
CA PRO A 107 3.78 -37.00 -3.45
C PRO A 107 2.65 -37.86 -2.90
N HIS A 108 2.93 -38.74 -1.94
CA HIS A 108 1.97 -39.68 -1.35
C HIS A 108 1.29 -39.15 -0.07
N MET A 109 1.58 -37.87 0.28
CA MET A 109 0.93 -37.20 1.39
C MET A 109 -0.60 -37.15 1.18
N LYS A 110 -1.36 -37.25 2.27
CA LYS A 110 -2.82 -37.04 2.18
C LYS A 110 -3.18 -35.56 1.99
N PRO A 111 -4.24 -35.25 1.21
CA PRO A 111 -4.68 -33.87 0.99
C PRO A 111 -4.89 -33.07 2.28
N ALA A 112 -5.47 -33.67 3.32
CA ALA A 112 -5.64 -33.02 4.61
C ALA A 112 -4.31 -32.67 5.32
N GLU A 113 -3.27 -33.49 5.15
CA GLU A 113 -1.95 -33.24 5.69
C GLU A 113 -1.25 -32.11 4.93
N ALA A 114 -1.31 -32.11 3.59
CA ALA A 114 -0.77 -31.07 2.75
C ALA A 114 -1.41 -29.70 3.06
N ALA A 115 -2.72 -29.68 3.33
CA ALA A 115 -3.45 -28.46 3.66
C ALA A 115 -3.10 -27.89 5.04
N ARG A 116 -2.58 -28.68 5.99
CA ARG A 116 -2.25 -28.21 7.36
C ARG A 116 -1.22 -27.09 7.41
N ARG A 117 -0.32 -26.99 6.43
CA ARG A 117 0.71 -25.94 6.35
C ARG A 117 0.19 -24.60 5.84
N ARG A 118 -1.05 -24.54 5.34
CA ARG A 118 -1.64 -23.32 4.81
C ARG A 118 -1.95 -22.31 5.93
N ASP A 119 -2.09 -21.05 5.56
CA ASP A 119 -2.29 -19.95 6.50
C ASP A 119 -3.69 -20.01 7.15
N PHE A 120 -4.74 -19.97 6.33
CA PHE A 120 -6.13 -19.86 6.81
C PHE A 120 -7.00 -20.99 6.25
N THR A 121 -8.01 -21.40 7.02
CA THR A 121 -8.98 -22.44 6.64
C THR A 121 -9.63 -22.17 5.29
N VAL A 122 -9.96 -20.90 5.01
CA VAL A 122 -10.52 -20.43 3.74
C VAL A 122 -9.58 -20.62 2.54
N ASN A 123 -8.28 -20.80 2.77
CA ASN A 123 -7.26 -21.08 1.75
C ASN A 123 -6.80 -22.54 1.77
N ALA A 124 -7.33 -23.36 2.68
CA ALA A 124 -6.94 -24.76 2.86
C ALA A 124 -7.86 -25.74 2.14
N MET A 125 -8.84 -25.22 1.43
CA MET A 125 -9.74 -26.00 0.57
C MET A 125 -9.03 -26.37 -0.74
N MET A 126 -9.39 -27.54 -1.27
CA MET A 126 -8.93 -28.05 -2.56
C MET A 126 -10.15 -28.40 -3.42
N GLU A 127 -10.05 -28.25 -4.74
CA GLU A 127 -11.09 -28.65 -5.68
C GLU A 127 -10.51 -29.59 -6.72
N ASP A 128 -11.16 -30.72 -6.92
CA ASP A 128 -10.86 -31.63 -8.02
C ASP A 128 -11.44 -31.05 -9.32
N PRO A 129 -10.59 -30.64 -10.30
CA PRO A 129 -11.09 -29.99 -11.53
C PRO A 129 -11.92 -30.92 -12.42
N LEU A 130 -11.78 -32.26 -12.25
CA LEU A 130 -12.48 -33.27 -13.06
C LEU A 130 -13.90 -33.50 -12.57
N THR A 131 -14.11 -33.47 -11.26
CA THR A 131 -15.41 -33.80 -10.64
C THR A 131 -16.12 -32.59 -10.06
N GLY A 132 -15.38 -31.49 -9.80
CA GLY A 132 -15.88 -30.33 -9.06
C GLY A 132 -16.03 -30.57 -7.55
N GLU A 133 -15.58 -31.73 -7.04
CA GLU A 133 -15.60 -32.03 -5.62
C GLU A 133 -14.66 -31.11 -4.84
N VAL A 134 -15.16 -30.51 -3.77
CA VAL A 134 -14.34 -29.67 -2.88
C VAL A 134 -14.01 -30.43 -1.62
N ILE A 135 -12.71 -30.67 -1.41
CA ILE A 135 -12.14 -31.27 -0.20
C ILE A 135 -11.90 -30.14 0.79
N ASP A 136 -12.56 -30.17 1.92
CA ASP A 136 -12.50 -29.14 2.98
C ASP A 136 -12.21 -29.78 4.36
N PRO A 137 -10.96 -30.13 4.65
CA PRO A 137 -10.60 -30.83 5.87
C PRO A 137 -10.65 -29.95 7.14
N PHE A 138 -10.75 -28.63 7.00
CA PHE A 138 -10.64 -27.65 8.10
C PHE A 138 -11.86 -26.72 8.19
N GLU A 139 -13.01 -27.10 7.64
CA GLU A 139 -14.24 -26.31 7.65
C GLU A 139 -14.09 -24.90 7.02
N GLY A 140 -13.24 -24.76 6.00
CA GLY A 140 -12.98 -23.48 5.31
C GLY A 140 -14.23 -22.88 4.68
N LYS A 141 -15.17 -23.70 4.15
CA LYS A 141 -16.47 -23.21 3.63
C LYS A 141 -17.27 -22.49 4.70
N LYS A 142 -17.29 -23.02 5.91
CA LYS A 142 -18.02 -22.46 7.04
C LYS A 142 -17.43 -21.12 7.50
N ASP A 143 -16.09 -21.03 7.52
CA ASP A 143 -15.40 -19.77 7.82
C ASP A 143 -15.56 -18.76 6.68
N LEU A 144 -15.60 -19.22 5.43
CA LEU A 144 -15.87 -18.39 4.24
C LEU A 144 -17.26 -17.73 4.33
N GLU A 145 -18.31 -18.52 4.63
CA GLU A 145 -19.69 -18.04 4.80
C GLU A 145 -19.83 -17.00 5.93
N ARG A 146 -19.02 -17.15 6.99
CA ARG A 146 -19.01 -16.25 8.14
C ARG A 146 -18.13 -15.03 7.96
N GLY A 147 -17.31 -14.98 6.91
CA GLY A 147 -16.30 -13.96 6.76
C GLY A 147 -15.28 -13.98 7.90
N CYS A 148 -14.77 -15.17 8.23
CA CYS A 148 -13.88 -15.40 9.36
C CYS A 148 -12.50 -15.89 8.91
N LEU A 149 -11.45 -15.26 9.42
CA LEU A 149 -10.05 -15.66 9.21
C LEU A 149 -9.60 -16.51 10.40
N ARG A 150 -9.57 -17.83 10.20
CA ARG A 150 -9.10 -18.82 11.16
C ARG A 150 -7.82 -19.47 10.63
N HIS A 151 -6.78 -19.55 11.44
CA HIS A 151 -5.57 -20.31 11.12
C HIS A 151 -5.87 -21.82 11.03
N VAL A 152 -5.13 -22.53 10.18
CA VAL A 152 -5.37 -23.95 9.94
C VAL A 152 -4.83 -24.83 11.09
N SER A 153 -3.63 -24.52 11.55
CA SER A 153 -2.92 -25.29 12.58
C SER A 153 -1.80 -24.48 13.23
N ASP A 154 -1.08 -25.06 14.19
CA ASP A 154 0.09 -24.43 14.83
C ASP A 154 1.23 -24.14 13.84
N ALA A 155 1.27 -24.82 12.68
CA ALA A 155 2.19 -24.48 11.59
C ALA A 155 2.02 -23.06 11.06
N PHE A 156 0.92 -22.36 11.40
CA PHE A 156 0.75 -20.94 11.16
C PHE A 156 1.91 -20.09 11.72
N SER A 157 2.45 -20.49 12.87
CA SER A 157 3.54 -19.79 13.56
C SER A 157 4.91 -19.93 12.87
N GLU A 158 5.05 -20.81 11.90
CA GLU A 158 6.31 -21.03 11.17
C GLU A 158 6.70 -19.83 10.27
N ASP A 159 5.70 -19.10 9.73
CA ASP A 159 5.94 -17.87 8.96
C ASP A 159 5.23 -16.67 9.62
N PRO A 160 5.97 -15.80 10.34
CA PRO A 160 5.40 -14.62 10.98
C PRO A 160 4.71 -13.66 10.00
N LEU A 161 5.03 -13.70 8.69
CA LEU A 161 4.34 -12.87 7.69
C LEU A 161 2.83 -13.16 7.64
N ARG A 162 2.40 -14.35 8.05
CA ARG A 162 0.97 -14.71 8.09
C ARG A 162 0.14 -13.79 8.97
N VAL A 163 0.77 -13.12 9.95
CA VAL A 163 0.13 -12.07 10.76
C VAL A 163 -0.27 -10.88 9.90
N LEU A 164 0.62 -10.40 9.03
CA LEU A 164 0.31 -9.31 8.10
C LEU A 164 -0.64 -9.76 6.98
N ARG A 165 -0.52 -11.02 6.54
CA ARG A 165 -1.48 -11.62 5.61
C ARG A 165 -2.90 -11.65 6.18
N ALA A 166 -3.08 -11.85 7.50
CA ALA A 166 -4.38 -11.71 8.15
C ALA A 166 -4.95 -10.30 7.97
N SER A 167 -4.12 -9.29 8.18
CA SER A 167 -4.49 -7.88 7.96
C SER A 167 -4.81 -7.59 6.49
N ARG A 168 -4.04 -8.15 5.55
CA ARG A 168 -4.32 -8.06 4.11
C ARG A 168 -5.66 -8.69 3.74
N PHE A 169 -5.98 -9.87 4.26
CA PHE A 169 -7.28 -10.50 4.00
C PHE A 169 -8.43 -9.74 4.64
N ALA A 170 -8.24 -9.18 5.84
CA ALA A 170 -9.20 -8.27 6.46
C ALA A 170 -9.43 -7.02 5.58
N ALA A 171 -8.36 -6.45 5.02
CA ALA A 171 -8.46 -5.32 4.08
C ALA A 171 -9.14 -5.71 2.76
N ARG A 172 -8.86 -6.90 2.23
CA ARG A 172 -9.41 -7.33 0.93
C ARG A 172 -10.89 -7.66 1.00
N PHE A 173 -11.30 -8.41 2.03
CA PHE A 173 -12.64 -9.00 2.10
C PHE A 173 -13.53 -8.39 3.18
N GLY A 174 -13.00 -7.58 4.08
CA GLY A 174 -13.73 -7.03 5.22
C GLY A 174 -13.99 -8.06 6.33
N TRP A 175 -13.28 -9.20 6.31
CA TRP A 175 -13.48 -10.30 7.25
C TRP A 175 -12.88 -10.03 8.63
N SER A 176 -13.46 -10.68 9.64
CA SER A 176 -13.00 -10.66 11.02
C SER A 176 -12.01 -11.80 11.30
N LEU A 177 -11.15 -11.62 12.31
CA LEU A 177 -10.27 -12.68 12.77
C LEU A 177 -10.96 -13.54 13.85
N ALA A 178 -10.76 -14.85 13.79
CA ALA A 178 -11.10 -15.73 14.88
C ALA A 178 -10.29 -15.38 16.14
N ARG A 179 -10.92 -15.50 17.31
CA ARG A 179 -10.29 -15.10 18.59
C ARG A 179 -8.98 -15.85 18.86
N GLU A 180 -8.96 -17.14 18.59
CA GLU A 180 -7.78 -18.00 18.74
C GLU A 180 -6.68 -17.61 17.73
N THR A 181 -7.03 -17.21 16.51
CA THR A 181 -6.07 -16.71 15.51
C THR A 181 -5.43 -15.40 15.96
N SER A 182 -6.22 -14.46 16.47
CA SER A 182 -5.70 -13.22 17.04
C SER A 182 -4.79 -13.48 18.24
N ALA A 183 -5.13 -14.46 19.10
CA ALA A 183 -4.31 -14.83 20.24
C ALA A 183 -2.97 -15.44 19.78
N LEU A 184 -2.97 -16.34 18.80
CA LEU A 184 -1.75 -16.91 18.24
C LEU A 184 -0.87 -15.84 17.58
N CYS A 185 -1.44 -14.94 16.78
CA CYS A 185 -0.70 -13.86 16.13
C CYS A 185 0.08 -12.99 17.13
N ARG A 186 -0.49 -12.69 18.29
CA ARG A 186 0.16 -11.89 19.34
C ARG A 186 1.41 -12.51 19.95
N THR A 187 1.63 -13.81 19.75
CA THR A 187 2.82 -14.53 20.24
C THR A 187 3.98 -14.50 19.24
N LEU A 188 3.76 -14.01 18.02
CA LEU A 188 4.73 -14.08 16.93
C LEU A 188 5.55 -12.78 16.83
N ASP A 189 6.85 -12.95 16.64
CA ASP A 189 7.80 -11.85 16.42
C ASP A 189 7.93 -11.54 14.93
N LEU A 190 7.70 -10.27 14.56
CA LEU A 190 7.79 -9.77 13.18
C LEU A 190 9.12 -9.06 12.90
N SER A 191 10.01 -8.93 13.88
CA SER A 191 11.22 -8.09 13.81
C SER A 191 12.22 -8.56 12.75
N GLU A 192 12.24 -9.86 12.43
CA GLU A 192 13.13 -10.44 11.43
C GLU A 192 12.54 -10.47 10.00
N LEU A 193 11.34 -9.93 9.80
CA LEU A 193 10.74 -9.93 8.46
C LEU A 193 11.52 -9.00 7.53
N PRO A 194 11.91 -9.48 6.32
CA PRO A 194 12.54 -8.64 5.33
C PRO A 194 11.65 -7.47 4.92
N ARG A 195 12.25 -6.29 4.75
CA ARG A 195 11.54 -5.05 4.38
C ARG A 195 10.72 -5.22 3.11
N GLU A 196 11.23 -5.92 2.12
CA GLU A 196 10.56 -6.16 0.84
C GLU A 196 9.25 -6.95 1.03
N ARG A 197 9.23 -7.90 1.97
CA ARG A 197 8.00 -8.64 2.31
C ARG A 197 7.01 -7.75 3.06
N LEU A 198 7.50 -6.88 3.96
CA LEU A 198 6.67 -5.89 4.64
C LEU A 198 6.06 -4.90 3.64
N GLU A 199 6.87 -4.34 2.74
CA GLU A 199 6.41 -3.41 1.70
C GLU A 199 5.34 -4.05 0.81
N SER A 200 5.51 -5.32 0.42
CA SER A 200 4.54 -6.05 -0.38
C SER A 200 3.18 -6.17 0.32
N GLU A 201 3.16 -6.58 1.59
CA GLU A 201 1.91 -6.71 2.35
C GLU A 201 1.23 -5.35 2.58
N TRP A 202 2.01 -4.28 2.86
CA TRP A 202 1.47 -2.92 2.97
C TRP A 202 0.89 -2.41 1.65
N LYS A 203 1.53 -2.69 0.50
CA LYS A 203 0.98 -2.38 -0.82
C LYS A 203 -0.34 -3.11 -1.06
N ASP A 204 -0.39 -4.40 -0.74
CA ASP A 204 -1.61 -5.18 -0.88
C ASP A 204 -2.75 -4.65 0.00
N ILE A 205 -2.46 -4.22 1.23
CA ILE A 205 -3.44 -3.61 2.13
C ILE A 205 -3.93 -2.27 1.57
N LEU A 206 -3.01 -1.36 1.24
CA LEU A 206 -3.35 0.03 0.92
C LEU A 206 -3.82 0.21 -0.53
N LEU A 207 -3.24 -0.52 -1.49
CA LEU A 207 -3.55 -0.35 -2.91
C LEU A 207 -4.64 -1.30 -3.41
N HIS A 208 -4.68 -2.52 -2.88
CA HIS A 208 -5.59 -3.56 -3.36
C HIS A 208 -6.70 -3.90 -2.38
N GLY A 209 -6.57 -3.48 -1.12
CA GLY A 209 -7.60 -3.67 -0.10
C GLY A 209 -8.88 -2.86 -0.42
N ARG A 210 -10.04 -3.53 -0.34
CA ARG A 210 -11.34 -2.85 -0.42
C ARG A 210 -11.66 -2.08 0.87
N PHE A 211 -11.07 -2.52 1.99
CA PHE A 211 -11.26 -1.99 3.33
C PHE A 211 -9.90 -1.85 4.05
N PRO A 212 -8.98 -0.97 3.56
CA PRO A 212 -7.64 -0.84 4.12
C PRO A 212 -7.65 -0.43 5.60
N GLY A 213 -8.66 0.33 6.03
CA GLY A 213 -8.87 0.66 7.45
C GLY A 213 -9.14 -0.56 8.31
N ARG A 214 -9.92 -1.54 7.81
CA ARG A 214 -10.07 -2.83 8.51
C ARG A 214 -8.76 -3.60 8.59
N GLY A 215 -7.91 -3.49 7.58
CA GLY A 215 -6.55 -4.04 7.60
C GLY A 215 -5.71 -3.45 8.74
N LEU A 216 -5.74 -2.12 8.90
CA LEU A 216 -5.07 -1.42 9.99
C LEU A 216 -5.60 -1.85 11.38
N LEU A 217 -6.92 -1.94 11.55
CA LEU A 217 -7.53 -2.41 12.80
C LEU A 217 -7.26 -3.90 13.05
N ALA A 218 -7.10 -4.72 12.02
CA ALA A 218 -6.67 -6.11 12.16
C ALA A 218 -5.22 -6.20 12.67
N MET A 219 -4.32 -5.28 12.28
CA MET A 219 -2.97 -5.19 12.88
C MET A 219 -3.02 -4.89 14.37
N GLU A 220 -3.96 -4.09 14.83
CA GLU A 220 -4.17 -3.87 16.26
C GLU A 220 -4.62 -5.17 16.95
N GLN A 221 -5.62 -5.86 16.39
CA GLN A 221 -6.16 -7.10 16.96
C GLN A 221 -5.11 -8.21 17.04
N THR A 222 -4.23 -8.32 16.06
CA THR A 222 -3.15 -9.31 15.99
C THR A 222 -1.92 -8.95 16.78
N GLY A 223 -1.82 -7.71 17.29
CA GLY A 223 -0.62 -7.20 17.94
C GLY A 223 0.47 -6.73 16.97
N ALA A 224 0.27 -6.81 15.66
CA ALA A 224 1.25 -6.40 14.65
C ALA A 224 1.63 -4.92 14.75
N LEU A 225 0.75 -4.05 15.26
CA LEU A 225 1.08 -2.64 15.48
C LEU A 225 2.26 -2.42 16.43
N ALA A 226 2.60 -3.38 17.29
CA ALA A 226 3.78 -3.26 18.17
C ALA A 226 5.09 -3.12 17.37
N PHE A 227 5.13 -3.60 16.12
CA PHE A 227 6.28 -3.48 15.21
C PHE A 227 6.27 -2.16 14.40
N PHE A 228 5.20 -1.39 14.54
CA PHE A 228 5.01 -0.06 13.96
C PHE A 228 4.63 0.92 15.08
N PRO A 229 5.60 1.27 15.97
CA PRO A 229 5.30 2.01 17.20
C PRO A 229 4.66 3.37 16.94
N GLU A 230 4.93 4.01 15.80
CA GLU A 230 4.31 5.27 15.40
C GLU A 230 2.79 5.11 15.21
N LEU A 231 2.36 4.00 14.59
CA LEU A 231 0.93 3.68 14.44
C LEU A 231 0.32 3.20 15.76
N ALA A 232 1.06 2.39 16.52
CA ALA A 232 0.63 1.92 17.83
C ALA A 232 0.35 3.06 18.81
N ALA A 233 1.11 4.16 18.69
CA ALA A 233 0.97 5.35 19.51
C ALA A 233 -0.34 6.13 19.25
N LEU A 234 -1.03 5.87 18.12
CA LEU A 234 -2.32 6.51 17.80
C LEU A 234 -3.49 5.95 18.61
N ARG A 235 -3.32 4.77 19.22
CA ARG A 235 -4.36 4.15 20.05
C ARG A 235 -4.70 5.02 21.26
N ASN A 236 -6.00 5.20 21.48
CA ASN A 236 -6.54 5.98 22.58
C ASN A 236 -6.05 7.44 22.63
N VAL A 237 -5.46 7.98 21.53
CA VAL A 237 -5.19 9.41 21.42
C VAL A 237 -6.52 10.12 21.25
N PRO A 238 -6.95 10.93 22.24
CA PRO A 238 -8.27 11.55 22.20
C PRO A 238 -8.33 12.68 21.17
N GLN A 239 -9.52 12.88 20.60
CA GLN A 239 -9.82 13.97 19.70
C GLN A 239 -11.01 14.78 20.21
N ASP A 240 -11.20 16.00 19.69
CA ASP A 240 -12.38 16.80 20.02
C ASP A 240 -13.64 16.11 19.44
N PRO A 241 -14.59 15.67 20.28
CA PRO A 241 -15.74 14.87 19.82
C PRO A 241 -16.72 15.67 18.94
N VAL A 242 -16.62 16.99 18.92
CA VAL A 242 -17.42 17.85 18.03
C VAL A 242 -16.95 17.70 16.58
N TRP A 243 -15.64 17.54 16.38
CA TRP A 243 -15.01 17.43 15.05
C TRP A 243 -14.66 16.00 14.67
N HIS A 244 -14.53 15.11 15.65
CA HIS A 244 -14.13 13.72 15.50
C HIS A 244 -15.03 12.80 16.36
N PRO A 245 -16.33 12.70 16.01
CA PRO A 245 -17.26 11.83 16.74
C PRO A 245 -16.92 10.35 16.59
N GLU A 246 -16.07 9.98 15.63
CA GLU A 246 -15.61 8.61 15.36
C GLU A 246 -14.70 8.03 16.46
N GLY A 247 -14.06 8.87 17.28
CA GLY A 247 -13.27 8.41 18.42
C GLY A 247 -11.78 8.79 18.38
N ASP A 248 -10.89 7.82 18.63
CA ASP A 248 -9.45 8.05 18.69
C ASP A 248 -8.79 8.20 17.30
N VAL A 249 -7.52 8.62 17.29
CA VAL A 249 -6.79 8.90 16.05
C VAL A 249 -6.56 7.63 15.22
N LEU A 250 -6.35 6.46 15.82
CA LEU A 250 -6.18 5.21 15.08
C LEU A 250 -7.45 4.85 14.30
N HIS A 251 -8.60 4.98 14.97
CA HIS A 251 -9.89 4.70 14.33
C HIS A 251 -10.19 5.72 13.21
N HIS A 252 -9.94 7.01 13.46
CA HIS A 252 -10.01 8.06 12.44
C HIS A 252 -9.15 7.73 11.22
N THR A 253 -7.87 7.38 11.43
CA THR A 253 -6.95 7.00 10.35
C THR A 253 -7.49 5.81 9.53
N ALA A 254 -8.10 4.82 10.19
CA ALA A 254 -8.71 3.68 9.51
C ALA A 254 -9.87 4.13 8.60
N LEU A 255 -10.74 5.04 9.07
CA LEU A 255 -11.84 5.57 8.28
C LEU A 255 -11.36 6.44 7.10
N CYS A 256 -10.29 7.23 7.30
CA CYS A 256 -9.65 8.00 6.21
C CYS A 256 -9.14 7.08 5.10
N LEU A 257 -8.49 5.97 5.47
CA LEU A 257 -8.01 4.97 4.50
C LEU A 257 -9.16 4.33 3.72
N ASP A 258 -10.27 4.00 4.39
CA ASP A 258 -11.44 3.42 3.72
C ASP A 258 -12.13 4.43 2.80
N ALA A 259 -12.22 5.70 3.20
CA ALA A 259 -12.76 6.78 2.36
C ALA A 259 -11.91 6.99 1.09
N ALA A 260 -10.58 6.95 1.22
CA ALA A 260 -9.64 7.15 0.12
C ALA A 260 -9.73 6.09 -0.99
N VAL A 261 -10.30 4.93 -0.71
CA VAL A 261 -10.48 3.85 -1.72
C VAL A 261 -11.20 4.36 -2.96
N SER A 262 -12.18 5.25 -2.78
CA SER A 262 -12.97 5.83 -3.89
C SER A 262 -12.17 6.75 -4.81
N LEU A 263 -11.00 7.23 -4.36
CA LEU A 263 -10.13 8.15 -5.10
C LEU A 263 -8.92 7.47 -5.74
N ARG A 264 -8.68 6.19 -5.49
CA ARG A 264 -7.43 5.52 -5.91
C ARG A 264 -7.16 5.56 -7.41
N GLU A 265 -8.21 5.46 -8.23
CA GLU A 265 -8.08 5.51 -9.70
C GLU A 265 -7.72 6.91 -10.20
N GLU A 266 -7.96 7.96 -9.40
CA GLU A 266 -7.61 9.34 -9.71
C GLU A 266 -6.22 9.74 -9.20
N MET A 267 -5.59 8.89 -8.36
CA MET A 267 -4.27 9.16 -7.79
C MET A 267 -3.18 8.97 -8.84
N ALA A 268 -2.34 9.99 -9.03
CA ALA A 268 -1.17 9.89 -9.91
C ALA A 268 -0.08 8.98 -9.32
N ASP A 269 0.02 8.94 -7.99
CA ASP A 269 0.90 8.07 -7.24
C ASP A 269 0.14 7.46 -6.05
N PRO A 270 -0.66 6.40 -6.29
CA PRO A 270 -1.49 5.81 -5.26
C PRO A 270 -0.69 5.35 -4.03
N TRP A 271 0.57 4.90 -4.23
CA TRP A 271 1.40 4.45 -3.12
C TRP A 271 1.78 5.60 -2.20
N ALA A 272 2.27 6.71 -2.74
CA ALA A 272 2.61 7.88 -1.95
C ALA A 272 1.39 8.50 -1.26
N GLU A 273 0.26 8.61 -1.96
CA GLU A 273 -0.95 9.24 -1.42
C GLU A 273 -1.60 8.40 -0.32
N MET A 274 -1.72 7.08 -0.50
CA MET A 274 -2.25 6.19 0.53
C MET A 274 -1.34 6.12 1.77
N LEU A 275 -0.01 6.18 1.59
CA LEU A 275 0.93 6.30 2.71
C LEU A 275 0.80 7.66 3.42
N ALA A 276 0.56 8.74 2.68
CA ALA A 276 0.33 10.05 3.28
C ALA A 276 -0.94 10.05 4.14
N ILE A 277 -2.01 9.41 3.67
CA ILE A 277 -3.25 9.24 4.43
C ILE A 277 -3.02 8.38 5.68
N LEU A 278 -2.24 7.30 5.58
CA LEU A 278 -1.86 6.49 6.75
C LEU A 278 -1.10 7.31 7.80
N CYS A 279 -0.28 8.27 7.36
CA CYS A 279 0.68 8.99 8.20
C CYS A 279 0.22 10.39 8.63
N HIS A 280 -0.86 10.95 8.04
CA HIS A 280 -1.20 12.37 8.17
C HIS A 280 -1.30 12.83 9.63
N ASP A 281 -1.79 11.99 10.49
CA ASP A 281 -2.08 12.29 11.90
C ASP A 281 -1.09 11.67 12.90
N LEU A 282 0.04 11.10 12.46
CA LEU A 282 1.04 10.51 13.35
C LEU A 282 1.51 11.48 14.44
N GLY A 283 1.62 12.76 14.11
CA GLY A 283 2.03 13.79 15.04
C GLY A 283 1.05 14.01 16.20
N LYS A 284 -0.22 13.64 16.06
CA LYS A 284 -1.20 13.75 17.15
C LYS A 284 -0.80 12.92 18.37
N ALA A 285 -0.07 11.82 18.19
CA ALA A 285 0.41 11.00 19.29
C ALA A 285 1.32 11.76 20.28
N VAL A 286 2.01 12.81 19.84
CA VAL A 286 2.94 13.60 20.65
C VAL A 286 2.45 15.02 20.94
N GLU A 287 1.54 15.55 20.10
CA GLU A 287 1.08 16.94 20.19
C GLU A 287 -0.29 17.11 20.86
N THR A 288 -1.03 16.00 21.10
CA THR A 288 -2.38 16.11 21.65
C THR A 288 -2.38 16.49 23.12
N ASN A 289 -2.99 17.63 23.42
CA ASN A 289 -3.13 18.18 24.75
C ASN A 289 -4.58 18.64 25.03
N PHE A 290 -5.00 18.58 26.30
CA PHE A 290 -6.30 19.13 26.69
C PHE A 290 -6.14 20.57 27.12
N GLU A 291 -6.58 21.50 26.29
CA GLU A 291 -6.45 22.94 26.49
C GLU A 291 -7.78 23.66 26.27
N ARG A 292 -8.13 24.61 27.14
CA ARG A 292 -9.36 25.43 27.04
C ARG A 292 -10.62 24.57 26.84
N ALA A 293 -10.73 23.49 27.66
CA ALA A 293 -11.83 22.53 27.63
C ALA A 293 -12.01 21.75 26.32
N ARG A 294 -10.95 21.63 25.50
CA ARG A 294 -10.94 20.86 24.24
C ARG A 294 -9.62 20.13 24.02
N TRP A 295 -9.69 19.02 23.31
CA TRP A 295 -8.49 18.35 22.79
C TRP A 295 -7.95 19.11 21.58
N ARG A 296 -6.65 19.37 21.59
CA ARG A 296 -5.94 20.09 20.53
C ARG A 296 -4.62 19.39 20.23
N SER A 297 -4.24 19.44 18.94
CA SER A 297 -2.99 18.83 18.46
C SER A 297 -2.27 19.86 17.58
N ALA A 298 -1.81 20.95 18.23
CA ALA A 298 -1.10 22.00 17.49
C ALA A 298 0.21 21.45 16.91
N ALA A 299 0.55 21.85 15.67
CA ALA A 299 1.78 21.44 14.97
C ALA A 299 1.96 19.93 14.71
N HIS A 300 0.90 19.11 14.81
CA HIS A 300 0.99 17.68 14.48
C HIS A 300 1.38 17.42 13.02
N ASP A 301 1.08 18.32 12.11
CA ASP A 301 1.55 18.33 10.73
C ASP A 301 3.08 18.41 10.64
N THR A 302 3.70 19.14 11.55
CA THR A 302 5.16 19.32 11.62
C THR A 302 5.86 18.14 12.28
N SER A 303 5.43 17.76 13.47
CA SER A 303 6.00 16.61 14.21
C SER A 303 5.72 15.29 13.49
N GLY A 304 4.60 15.20 12.76
CA GLY A 304 4.23 14.07 11.93
C GLY A 304 5.26 13.71 10.85
N VAL A 305 6.01 14.68 10.32
CA VAL A 305 7.03 14.42 9.28
C VAL A 305 8.13 13.50 9.76
N SER A 306 8.66 13.73 10.98
CA SER A 306 9.72 12.88 11.55
C SER A 306 9.22 11.47 11.88
N LEU A 307 7.99 11.37 12.38
CA LEU A 307 7.34 10.08 12.67
C LEU A 307 7.03 9.31 11.37
N THR A 308 6.61 10.01 10.30
CA THR A 308 6.44 9.42 8.97
C THR A 308 7.74 8.83 8.45
N ARG A 309 8.85 9.57 8.53
CA ARG A 309 10.17 9.07 8.14
C ARG A 309 10.57 7.83 8.94
N SER A 310 10.34 7.83 10.25
CA SER A 310 10.63 6.69 11.13
C SER A 310 9.81 5.46 10.77
N LEU A 311 8.50 5.61 10.56
CA LEU A 311 7.61 4.52 10.13
C LEU A 311 8.03 3.96 8.76
N LEU A 312 8.22 4.83 7.77
CA LEU A 312 8.51 4.42 6.40
C LEU A 312 9.90 3.79 6.25
N ALA A 313 10.87 4.12 7.10
CA ALA A 313 12.18 3.46 7.11
C ALA A 313 12.09 1.94 7.38
N ARG A 314 11.01 1.46 8.03
CA ARG A 314 10.75 0.02 8.23
C ARG A 314 10.05 -0.60 7.01
N ILE A 315 9.29 0.18 6.24
CA ILE A 315 8.43 -0.32 5.16
C ILE A 315 9.14 -0.29 3.82
N THR A 316 9.87 0.80 3.52
CA THR A 316 10.49 1.00 2.20
C THR A 316 11.90 1.56 2.30
N ALA A 317 12.69 1.34 1.22
CA ALA A 317 14.01 1.94 1.05
C ALA A 317 14.00 3.16 0.11
N GLN A 318 12.83 3.56 -0.42
CA GLN A 318 12.70 4.60 -1.44
C GLN A 318 12.69 5.99 -0.79
N GLU A 319 13.85 6.64 -0.70
CA GLU A 319 14.00 7.96 -0.05
C GLU A 319 13.13 9.04 -0.71
N GLU A 320 13.00 9.04 -2.04
CA GLU A 320 12.14 9.99 -2.76
C GLU A 320 10.66 9.86 -2.35
N LEU A 321 10.20 8.62 -2.16
CA LEU A 321 8.85 8.34 -1.66
C LEU A 321 8.68 8.90 -0.24
N VAL A 322 9.65 8.68 0.64
CA VAL A 322 9.61 9.20 2.03
C VAL A 322 9.53 10.72 2.06
N VAL A 323 10.29 11.40 1.21
CA VAL A 323 10.25 12.87 1.09
C VAL A 323 8.90 13.34 0.59
N LYS A 324 8.36 12.69 -0.45
CA LYS A 324 7.06 13.04 -1.04
C LYS A 324 5.91 12.84 -0.05
N VAL A 325 5.89 11.72 0.65
CA VAL A 325 4.90 11.44 1.71
C VAL A 325 5.00 12.47 2.84
N GLY A 326 6.22 12.76 3.30
CA GLY A 326 6.47 13.77 4.33
C GLY A 326 5.97 15.16 3.96
N ALA A 327 6.09 15.55 2.70
CA ALA A 327 5.56 16.84 2.20
C ALA A 327 4.03 16.86 2.25
N LEU A 328 3.36 15.79 1.84
CA LEU A 328 1.89 15.66 1.92
C LEU A 328 1.41 15.71 3.38
N VAL A 329 2.09 15.01 4.28
CA VAL A 329 1.79 15.03 5.73
C VAL A 329 1.97 16.44 6.29
N ARG A 330 3.05 17.13 5.93
CA ARG A 330 3.32 18.50 6.38
C ARG A 330 2.24 19.50 5.99
N GLU A 331 1.70 19.35 4.79
CA GLU A 331 0.78 20.33 4.20
C GLU A 331 -0.70 19.88 4.27
N HIS A 332 -1.05 18.71 4.84
CA HIS A 332 -2.40 18.15 4.75
C HIS A 332 -3.52 19.04 5.30
N LEU A 333 -3.22 19.88 6.28
CA LEU A 333 -4.17 20.87 6.82
C LEU A 333 -4.32 22.11 5.93
N ARG A 334 -3.36 22.35 5.04
CA ARG A 334 -3.27 23.61 4.29
C ARG A 334 -4.51 23.92 3.45
N PRO A 335 -5.15 22.95 2.74
CA PRO A 335 -6.35 23.25 1.98
C PRO A 335 -7.45 23.88 2.85
N SER A 336 -7.76 23.29 4.00
CA SER A 336 -8.77 23.81 4.92
C SER A 336 -8.35 25.16 5.56
N GLN A 337 -7.08 25.31 5.94
CA GLN A 337 -6.56 26.58 6.48
C GLN A 337 -6.68 27.73 5.47
N LEU A 338 -6.31 27.51 4.22
CA LEU A 338 -6.42 28.51 3.16
C LEU A 338 -7.88 28.87 2.86
N TRP A 339 -8.77 27.88 2.90
CA TRP A 339 -10.19 28.10 2.68
C TRP A 339 -10.82 29.05 3.71
N PHE A 340 -10.43 28.97 4.98
CA PHE A 340 -10.94 29.86 6.03
C PHE A 340 -10.59 31.34 5.79
N VAL A 341 -9.53 31.62 5.04
CA VAL A 341 -9.06 32.97 4.70
C VAL A 341 -9.02 33.20 3.18
N LYS A 342 -9.87 32.47 2.43
CA LYS A 342 -9.78 32.37 0.97
C LYS A 342 -9.77 33.70 0.23
N ASP A 343 -10.46 34.72 0.76
CA ASP A 343 -10.56 36.04 0.15
C ASP A 343 -9.26 36.86 0.28
N ASP A 344 -8.40 36.51 1.26
CA ASP A 344 -7.11 37.16 1.53
C ASP A 344 -5.90 36.32 1.05
N VAL A 345 -6.13 35.14 0.44
CA VAL A 345 -5.04 34.30 -0.04
C VAL A 345 -4.37 34.87 -1.27
N SER A 346 -3.08 35.18 -1.15
CA SER A 346 -2.29 35.68 -2.26
C SER A 346 -1.94 34.58 -3.27
N ASP A 347 -1.76 34.94 -4.55
CA ASP A 347 -1.29 34.02 -5.59
C ASP A 347 0.07 33.42 -5.26
N SER A 348 0.94 34.22 -4.61
CA SER A 348 2.26 33.75 -4.19
C SER A 348 2.19 32.62 -3.14
N ALA A 349 1.19 32.61 -2.28
CA ALA A 349 0.99 31.53 -1.31
C ALA A 349 0.69 30.20 -2.01
N ILE A 350 -0.15 30.23 -3.05
CA ILE A 350 -0.49 29.04 -3.85
C ILE A 350 0.70 28.57 -4.69
N ARG A 351 1.43 29.50 -5.34
CA ARG A 351 2.65 29.15 -6.09
C ARG A 351 3.70 28.49 -5.19
N ARG A 352 3.92 29.01 -3.97
CA ARG A 352 4.82 28.41 -3.00
C ARG A 352 4.34 27.06 -2.48
N LEU A 353 3.04 26.86 -2.34
CA LEU A 353 2.47 25.57 -2.00
C LEU A 353 2.79 24.53 -3.09
N ALA A 354 2.62 24.89 -4.38
CA ALA A 354 2.90 24.01 -5.50
C ALA A 354 4.39 23.61 -5.64
N ILE A 355 5.33 24.41 -5.06
CA ILE A 355 6.74 24.00 -4.99
C ILE A 355 6.96 22.90 -3.96
N ARG A 356 6.20 22.92 -2.87
CA ARG A 356 6.40 21.99 -1.75
C ARG A 356 5.68 20.66 -1.95
N VAL A 357 4.55 20.69 -2.68
CA VAL A 357 3.68 19.51 -2.77
C VAL A 357 2.85 19.56 -4.06
N ASP A 358 2.53 18.39 -4.59
CA ASP A 358 1.54 18.23 -5.66
C ASP A 358 0.16 18.62 -5.13
N ILE A 359 -0.46 19.64 -5.70
CA ILE A 359 -1.72 20.19 -5.20
C ILE A 359 -2.89 19.21 -5.36
N PRO A 360 -3.09 18.53 -6.49
CA PRO A 360 -4.11 17.50 -6.61
C PRO A 360 -3.97 16.38 -5.58
N ALA A 361 -2.76 15.86 -5.36
CA ALA A 361 -2.50 14.84 -4.35
C ALA A 361 -2.79 15.35 -2.93
N LEU A 362 -2.36 16.57 -2.61
CA LEU A 362 -2.65 17.21 -1.32
C LEU A 362 -4.15 17.31 -1.05
N ILE A 363 -4.92 17.70 -2.07
CA ILE A 363 -6.38 17.83 -1.94
C ILE A 363 -7.03 16.48 -1.69
N ARG A 364 -6.58 15.40 -2.35
CA ARG A 364 -7.10 14.05 -2.10
C ARG A 364 -6.77 13.55 -0.69
N VAL A 365 -5.56 13.84 -0.19
CA VAL A 365 -5.19 13.52 1.20
C VAL A 365 -6.06 14.29 2.20
N ALA A 366 -6.22 15.59 2.01
CA ALA A 366 -7.06 16.42 2.88
C ALA A 366 -8.56 16.09 2.77
N TRP A 367 -9.02 15.65 1.59
CA TRP A 367 -10.38 15.14 1.41
C TRP A 367 -10.59 13.85 2.18
N ALA A 368 -9.63 12.92 2.15
CA ALA A 368 -9.70 11.65 2.86
C ALA A 368 -9.75 11.87 4.39
N ASP A 369 -8.96 12.82 4.93
CA ASP A 369 -9.05 13.26 6.34
C ASP A 369 -10.44 13.76 6.68
N ALA A 370 -10.99 14.66 5.87
CA ALA A 370 -12.33 15.21 6.11
C ALA A 370 -13.43 14.13 5.98
N ALA A 371 -13.32 13.23 5.00
CA ALA A 371 -14.30 12.16 4.75
C ALA A 371 -14.21 11.01 5.77
N GLY A 372 -13.07 10.84 6.43
CA GLY A 372 -12.87 9.86 7.50
C GLY A 372 -13.61 10.20 8.79
N ARG A 373 -14.10 11.43 8.93
CA ARG A 373 -15.00 11.81 10.03
C ARG A 373 -16.37 11.23 9.76
N THR A 374 -17.06 10.73 10.79
CA THR A 374 -18.42 10.17 10.66
C THR A 374 -19.49 11.26 10.51
N MET A 375 -19.12 12.38 9.90
CA MET A 375 -19.96 13.53 9.59
C MET A 375 -20.30 13.54 8.10
N PRO A 376 -21.45 14.12 7.68
CA PRO A 376 -21.77 14.27 6.27
C PRO A 376 -20.64 15.01 5.54
N HIS A 377 -20.06 14.40 4.53
CA HIS A 377 -19.01 15.00 3.72
C HIS A 377 -19.40 14.86 2.23
N PRO A 378 -19.57 16.01 1.51
CA PRO A 378 -19.95 15.97 0.11
C PRO A 378 -18.79 15.49 -0.76
N LYS A 379 -19.11 14.76 -1.84
CA LYS A 379 -18.10 14.42 -2.87
C LYS A 379 -17.53 15.67 -3.51
N ASP A 380 -18.39 16.67 -3.73
CA ASP A 380 -18.03 17.98 -4.28
C ASP A 380 -17.53 18.91 -3.17
N TRP A 381 -16.36 18.60 -2.66
CA TRP A 381 -15.76 19.37 -1.58
C TRP A 381 -15.28 20.73 -2.06
N GLU A 382 -16.02 21.78 -1.69
CA GLU A 382 -15.76 23.16 -2.13
C GLU A 382 -14.34 23.64 -1.86
N VAL A 383 -13.75 23.24 -0.74
CA VAL A 383 -12.36 23.56 -0.37
C VAL A 383 -11.37 23.06 -1.43
N GLY A 384 -11.54 21.82 -1.86
CA GLY A 384 -10.69 21.22 -2.89
C GLY A 384 -10.90 21.89 -4.25
N GLN A 385 -12.16 22.10 -4.65
CA GLN A 385 -12.49 22.73 -5.93
C GLN A 385 -11.93 24.14 -6.02
N TRP A 386 -12.06 24.93 -4.95
CA TRP A 386 -11.50 26.28 -4.89
C TRP A 386 -9.98 26.29 -5.08
N LEU A 387 -9.26 25.43 -4.35
CA LEU A 387 -7.80 25.39 -4.44
C LEU A 387 -7.34 24.88 -5.82
N LEU A 388 -8.04 23.89 -6.39
CA LEU A 388 -7.76 23.40 -7.76
C LEU A 388 -7.98 24.49 -8.80
N SER A 389 -9.08 25.26 -8.71
CA SER A 389 -9.35 26.36 -9.63
C SER A 389 -8.26 27.42 -9.55
N ARG A 390 -7.92 27.87 -8.34
CA ARG A 390 -6.86 28.86 -8.13
C ARG A 390 -5.50 28.37 -8.65
N ALA A 391 -5.17 27.11 -8.42
CA ALA A 391 -3.93 26.50 -8.92
C ALA A 391 -3.92 26.42 -10.46
N ALA A 392 -5.06 26.11 -11.07
CA ALA A 392 -5.21 26.07 -12.53
C ALA A 392 -5.05 27.46 -13.15
N ASP A 393 -5.72 28.49 -12.59
CA ASP A 393 -5.63 29.89 -13.03
C ASP A 393 -4.18 30.41 -12.98
N LEU A 394 -3.39 29.94 -12.01
CA LEU A 394 -1.98 30.27 -11.84
C LEU A 394 -1.01 29.38 -12.61
N GLY A 395 -1.52 28.39 -13.36
CA GLY A 395 -0.70 27.42 -14.12
C GLY A 395 0.18 26.52 -13.26
N VAL A 396 -0.20 26.27 -11.99
CA VAL A 396 0.58 25.49 -11.03
C VAL A 396 -0.18 24.26 -10.49
N LYS A 397 -1.28 23.89 -11.17
CA LYS A 397 -2.09 22.73 -10.78
C LYS A 397 -1.33 21.41 -11.00
N ASP A 398 -0.75 21.23 -12.18
CA ASP A 398 -0.19 19.96 -12.61
C ASP A 398 1.34 19.92 -12.52
N SER A 399 1.97 21.03 -12.17
CA SER A 399 3.42 21.12 -11.99
C SER A 399 3.83 22.34 -11.17
N ALA A 400 4.92 22.21 -10.43
CA ALA A 400 5.54 23.32 -9.73
C ALA A 400 5.98 24.42 -10.73
N PRO A 401 5.89 25.72 -10.35
CA PRO A 401 6.35 26.81 -11.19
C PRO A 401 7.84 26.64 -11.46
N GLN A 402 8.22 26.74 -12.76
CA GLN A 402 9.61 26.65 -13.18
C GLN A 402 10.26 28.05 -13.18
N PRO A 403 11.52 28.18 -12.70
CA PRO A 403 12.23 29.44 -12.75
C PRO A 403 12.36 29.95 -14.19
N PHE A 404 12.06 31.22 -14.43
CA PHE A 404 12.26 31.86 -15.72
C PHE A 404 13.74 31.97 -16.10
N LEU A 405 14.62 32.13 -15.11
CA LEU A 405 16.06 32.26 -15.30
C LEU A 405 16.79 31.00 -14.85
N ARG A 406 17.82 30.65 -15.59
CA ARG A 406 18.75 29.55 -15.28
C ARG A 406 20.18 30.08 -15.24
N GLY A 407 21.11 29.31 -14.72
CA GLY A 407 22.52 29.68 -14.65
C GLY A 407 23.13 30.15 -15.98
N LYS A 408 22.73 29.55 -17.12
CA LYS A 408 23.16 29.91 -18.45
C LYS A 408 22.80 31.36 -18.82
N ASP A 409 21.63 31.84 -18.40
CA ASP A 409 21.19 33.21 -18.71
C ASP A 409 22.10 34.26 -18.04
N ALA A 410 22.59 33.97 -16.83
CA ALA A 410 23.56 34.81 -16.14
C ALA A 410 24.94 34.77 -16.80
N LEU A 411 25.36 33.62 -17.30
CA LEU A 411 26.64 33.48 -18.03
C LEU A 411 26.59 34.19 -19.38
N GLU A 412 25.49 34.14 -20.11
CA GLU A 412 25.26 34.84 -21.38
C GLU A 412 25.32 36.36 -21.19
N LEU A 413 24.91 36.86 -20.01
CA LEU A 413 25.06 38.27 -19.63
C LEU A 413 26.48 38.64 -19.16
N GLY A 414 27.47 37.70 -19.25
CA GLY A 414 28.88 37.96 -18.91
C GLY A 414 29.23 37.80 -17.43
N MET A 415 28.31 37.24 -16.62
CA MET A 415 28.62 36.94 -15.21
C MET A 415 29.59 35.82 -15.08
N LYS A 416 30.57 35.93 -14.18
CA LYS A 416 31.51 34.84 -13.88
C LYS A 416 30.85 33.78 -13.03
N PRO A 417 31.10 32.48 -13.28
CA PRO A 417 30.60 31.37 -12.44
C PRO A 417 30.95 31.62 -10.97
N GLY A 418 29.97 31.46 -10.09
CA GLY A 418 30.15 31.61 -8.66
C GLY A 418 28.87 31.70 -7.85
N LYS A 419 28.98 31.74 -6.52
CA LYS A 419 27.83 31.78 -5.58
C LYS A 419 26.87 32.97 -5.84
N LYS A 420 27.39 34.09 -6.39
CA LYS A 420 26.57 35.28 -6.68
C LYS A 420 25.47 34.99 -7.70
N ILE A 421 25.72 34.10 -8.69
CA ILE A 421 24.69 33.72 -9.67
C ILE A 421 23.55 32.99 -8.95
N GLY A 422 23.86 32.03 -8.08
CA GLY A 422 22.85 31.29 -7.32
C GLY A 422 21.93 32.21 -6.51
N VAL A 423 22.51 33.17 -5.79
CA VAL A 423 21.76 34.13 -4.98
C VAL A 423 20.85 35.00 -5.86
N LEU A 424 21.32 35.47 -7.01
CA LEU A 424 20.48 36.28 -7.92
C LEU A 424 19.37 35.47 -8.56
N LEU A 425 19.62 34.25 -8.94
CA LEU A 425 18.59 33.36 -9.49
C LEU A 425 17.49 33.03 -8.45
N GLU A 426 17.89 32.80 -7.21
CA GLU A 426 16.97 32.58 -6.09
C GLU A 426 16.11 33.83 -5.83
N GLN A 427 16.72 35.03 -5.81
CA GLN A 427 15.98 36.29 -5.70
C GLN A 427 15.02 36.52 -6.87
N ALA A 428 15.45 36.22 -8.11
CA ALA A 428 14.59 36.32 -9.28
C ALA A 428 13.40 35.36 -9.17
N PHE A 429 13.62 34.15 -8.69
CA PHE A 429 12.55 33.17 -8.52
C PHE A 429 11.55 33.60 -7.44
N GLU A 430 12.02 34.12 -6.29
CA GLU A 430 11.13 34.71 -5.29
C GLU A 430 10.27 35.83 -5.83
N LEU A 431 10.85 36.72 -6.64
CA LEU A 431 10.10 37.80 -7.30
C LEU A 431 9.10 37.28 -8.34
N GLN A 432 9.43 36.18 -9.05
CA GLN A 432 8.51 35.50 -9.94
C GLN A 432 7.34 34.91 -9.15
N LEU A 433 7.58 34.24 -8.02
CA LEU A 433 6.53 33.70 -7.17
C LEU A 433 5.60 34.80 -6.64
N ASP A 434 6.14 35.98 -6.31
CA ASP A 434 5.38 37.17 -5.91
C ASP A 434 4.62 37.84 -7.07
N GLY A 435 4.82 37.38 -8.31
CA GLY A 435 4.20 37.99 -9.49
C GLY A 435 4.84 39.31 -9.92
N LYS A 436 6.00 39.69 -9.34
CA LYS A 436 6.74 40.92 -9.70
C LYS A 436 7.56 40.76 -10.98
N LEU A 437 7.90 39.53 -11.34
CA LEU A 437 8.45 39.14 -12.64
C LEU A 437 7.43 38.25 -13.33
N GLU A 438 6.77 38.78 -14.35
CA GLU A 438 5.63 38.11 -14.99
C GLU A 438 6.06 37.14 -16.10
N ASN A 439 7.26 37.37 -16.67
CA ASN A 439 7.79 36.57 -17.77
C ASN A 439 9.32 36.58 -17.79
N ARG A 440 9.88 35.77 -18.70
CA ARG A 440 11.33 35.60 -18.85
C ARG A 440 12.03 36.89 -19.22
N ASP A 441 11.41 37.75 -20.08
CA ASP A 441 12.02 38.99 -20.53
C ASP A 441 12.14 40.00 -19.39
N ALA A 442 11.09 40.17 -18.57
CA ALA A 442 11.14 40.97 -17.35
C ALA A 442 12.20 40.44 -16.37
N ALA A 443 12.35 39.13 -16.26
CA ALA A 443 13.36 38.54 -15.41
C ALA A 443 14.80 38.74 -15.93
N LEU A 444 15.02 38.72 -17.26
CA LEU A 444 16.31 39.04 -17.88
C LEU A 444 16.66 40.50 -17.70
N GLN A 445 15.72 41.43 -17.88
CA GLN A 445 15.91 42.88 -17.61
C GLN A 445 16.26 43.10 -16.14
N TRP A 446 15.58 42.43 -15.22
CA TRP A 446 15.86 42.53 -13.79
C TRP A 446 17.26 42.05 -13.46
N LEU A 447 17.73 40.94 -14.10
CA LEU A 447 19.06 40.38 -13.89
C LEU A 447 20.15 41.30 -14.47
N SER A 448 19.96 41.79 -15.70
CA SER A 448 20.92 42.69 -16.36
C SER A 448 21.12 43.99 -15.59
N GLY A 449 20.08 44.59 -15.01
CA GLY A 449 20.15 45.78 -14.18
C GLY A 449 20.94 45.61 -12.87
N ARG A 450 21.25 44.39 -12.46
CA ARG A 450 22.06 44.07 -11.27
C ARG A 450 23.50 43.67 -11.57
N PHE A 451 23.83 43.64 -12.85
CA PHE A 451 25.20 43.40 -13.34
C PHE A 451 25.62 44.60 -14.21
N PRO A 452 26.21 45.63 -13.61
CA PRO A 452 26.64 46.82 -14.33
C PRO A 452 27.93 46.63 -15.16
N GLY A 453 28.11 45.45 -15.76
CA GLY A 453 29.27 45.04 -16.57
C GLY A 453 28.89 44.34 -17.87
N GLY A 454 27.68 44.65 -18.43
CA GLY A 454 27.32 44.20 -19.77
C GLY A 454 28.25 44.81 -20.83
N PRO A 455 28.53 44.12 -21.96
CA PRO A 455 29.35 44.64 -23.03
C PRO A 455 28.72 45.93 -23.55
N GLY A 456 29.52 47.03 -23.49
CA GLY A 456 29.22 48.27 -24.20
C GLY A 456 29.31 48.06 -25.71
#